data_4fb78c9c71d47de80ffc1a752e5f852e
#
_entry.id   4fb78c9c71d47de80ffc1a752e5f852e
#
_cell.length_a   1.000
_cell.length_b   1.000
_cell.length_c   1.000
_cell.angle_alpha   90.00
_cell.angle_beta   90.00
_cell.angle_gamma   90.00
#
_symmetry.space_group_name_H-M   'P 1'
#
loop_
_entity.id
_entity.type
_entity.pdbx_description
1 polymer ?
#
loop_
_entity_poly.entity_id
_entity_poly.type
_entity_poly.pdbx_seq_one_letter_code
_entity_poly.pdbx_strand_id
1 'polypeptide(L)'
;VALLSAHPLVPGSARCYADLNLAVAQVDVGEDRIWVASLHLRWPFPYGQANQARRVADVLSALDGEIIVAGDFNMVPWGGSVSRITRAIAGQMAGPAVNSFPAFQPLIPLSIDHVLLPSGARASVETRPLLGSDHYGVLTRFVLSH
;
A
#
# COMPACT_ATOMS: atom_id res chain seq x y z
N VAL A 1 -7.37 -1.43 -9.29
CA VAL A 1 -7.01 -0.51 -8.18
C VAL A 1 -7.58 0.87 -8.44
N ALA A 2 -7.84 1.64 -7.39
CA ALA A 2 -8.33 3.01 -7.46
C ALA A 2 -7.74 3.85 -6.32
N LEU A 3 -7.70 5.16 -6.51
CA LEU A 3 -7.38 6.15 -5.47
C LEU A 3 -8.54 7.14 -5.37
N LEU A 4 -8.99 7.39 -4.15
CA LEU A 4 -9.95 8.43 -3.81
C LEU A 4 -9.31 9.30 -2.72
N SER A 5 -9.47 10.62 -2.83
CA SER A 5 -8.92 11.56 -1.86
C SER A 5 -9.93 12.64 -1.54
N ALA A 6 -10.03 13.01 -0.27
CA ALA A 6 -10.74 14.20 0.18
C ALA A 6 -9.90 15.47 -0.02
N HIS A 7 -8.58 15.32 -0.19
CA HIS A 7 -7.65 16.41 -0.49
C HIS A 7 -7.45 16.53 -2.01
N PRO A 8 -7.14 17.71 -2.53
CA PRO A 8 -6.88 17.91 -3.95
C PRO A 8 -5.73 17.04 -4.45
N LEU A 9 -5.88 16.48 -5.64
CA LEU A 9 -4.78 15.87 -6.36
C LEU A 9 -3.98 16.96 -7.07
N VAL A 10 -2.66 16.84 -7.06
CA VAL A 10 -1.80 17.74 -7.83
C VAL A 10 -2.03 17.50 -9.33
N PRO A 11 -2.38 18.53 -10.11
CA PRO A 11 -2.65 18.37 -11.54
C PRO A 11 -1.52 17.68 -12.30
N GLY A 12 -1.86 16.70 -13.12
CA GLY A 12 -0.89 15.94 -13.93
C GLY A 12 -0.04 14.91 -13.16
N SER A 13 -0.24 14.75 -11.86
CA SER A 13 0.49 13.75 -11.07
C SER A 13 -0.07 12.34 -11.18
N ALA A 14 -1.36 12.19 -11.44
CA ALA A 14 -2.03 10.90 -11.48
C ALA A 14 -1.51 10.02 -12.62
N ARG A 15 -1.11 8.80 -12.30
CA ARG A 15 -0.63 7.79 -13.26
C ARG A 15 -1.22 6.43 -12.91
N CYS A 16 -1.57 5.67 -13.95
CA CYS A 16 -2.08 4.31 -13.81
C CYS A 16 -1.19 3.35 -14.63
N TYR A 17 -0.68 2.33 -13.96
CA TYR A 17 0.12 1.25 -14.54
C TYR A 17 -0.71 -0.03 -14.51
N ALA A 18 -1.56 -0.20 -15.52
CA ALA A 18 -2.53 -1.29 -15.56
C ALA A 18 -1.90 -2.68 -15.49
N ASP A 19 -0.76 -2.88 -16.14
CA ASP A 19 0.01 -4.14 -16.14
C ASP A 19 0.66 -4.46 -14.78
N LEU A 20 0.80 -3.45 -13.91
CA LEU A 20 1.32 -3.57 -12.55
C LEU A 20 0.22 -3.58 -11.48
N ASN A 21 -1.03 -3.34 -11.84
CA ASN A 21 -2.11 -3.07 -10.90
C ASN A 21 -1.70 -1.99 -9.86
N LEU A 22 -1.14 -0.89 -10.36
CA LEU A 22 -0.65 0.23 -9.57
C LEU A 22 -1.27 1.53 -10.05
N ALA A 23 -1.82 2.31 -9.15
CA ALA A 23 -2.21 3.69 -9.38
C ALA A 23 -1.46 4.59 -8.39
N VAL A 24 -0.93 5.71 -8.87
CA VAL A 24 -0.24 6.69 -8.03
C VAL A 24 -0.76 8.09 -8.33
N ALA A 25 -0.83 8.93 -7.32
CA ALA A 25 -1.11 10.35 -7.48
C ALA A 25 -0.44 11.12 -6.34
N GLN A 26 -0.08 12.37 -6.60
CA GLN A 26 0.37 13.28 -5.55
C GLN A 26 -0.83 14.02 -4.99
N VAL A 27 -0.93 14.04 -3.67
CA VAL A 27 -2.01 14.68 -2.91
C VAL A 27 -1.46 15.94 -2.25
N ASP A 28 -2.20 17.02 -2.34
CA ASP A 28 -1.90 18.29 -1.67
C ASP A 28 -2.55 18.28 -0.28
N VAL A 29 -1.74 18.31 0.76
CA VAL A 29 -2.19 18.28 2.17
C VAL A 29 -1.80 19.56 2.91
N GLY A 30 -1.95 20.69 2.27
CA GLY A 30 -1.61 22.01 2.78
C GLY A 30 -0.24 22.48 2.32
N GLU A 31 0.75 22.55 3.17
CA GLU A 31 2.12 22.95 2.79
C GLU A 31 2.90 21.78 2.16
N ASP A 32 2.42 20.55 2.35
CA ASP A 32 3.09 19.32 1.93
C ASP A 32 2.41 18.68 0.72
N ARG A 33 3.22 17.94 -0.04
CA ARG A 33 2.76 17.09 -1.14
C ARG A 33 3.27 15.69 -0.94
N ILE A 34 2.33 14.73 -0.91
CA ILE A 34 2.62 13.34 -0.59
C ILE A 34 2.16 12.47 -1.75
N TRP A 35 3.00 11.55 -2.20
CA TRP A 35 2.59 10.52 -3.13
C TRP A 35 1.77 9.46 -2.42
N VAL A 36 0.65 9.11 -3.00
CA VAL A 36 -0.19 7.99 -2.55
C VAL A 36 -0.28 6.97 -3.66
N ALA A 37 -0.01 5.72 -3.34
CA ALA A 37 -0.06 4.60 -4.25
C ALA A 37 -1.08 3.56 -3.80
N SER A 38 -1.97 3.14 -4.71
CA SER A 38 -2.85 1.99 -4.54
C SER A 38 -2.30 0.82 -5.33
N LEU A 39 -2.15 -0.33 -4.68
CA LEU A 39 -1.47 -1.50 -5.21
C LEU A 39 -2.30 -2.77 -5.05
N HIS A 40 -2.27 -3.65 -6.06
CA HIS A 40 -2.75 -5.02 -5.94
C HIS A 40 -1.75 -5.97 -6.60
N LEU A 41 -0.94 -6.64 -5.79
CA LEU A 41 -0.01 -7.65 -6.30
C LEU A 41 -0.74 -8.95 -6.65
N ARG A 42 -0.20 -9.67 -7.63
CA ARG A 42 -0.65 -11.02 -7.94
C ARG A 42 -0.29 -11.97 -6.79
N TRP A 43 -0.94 -13.12 -6.74
CA TRP A 43 -0.48 -14.20 -5.85
C TRP A 43 0.97 -14.61 -6.16
N PRO A 44 1.75 -15.05 -5.15
CA PRO A 44 3.17 -15.35 -5.32
C PRO A 44 3.45 -16.41 -6.39
N PHE A 45 2.64 -17.48 -6.39
CA PHE A 45 2.81 -18.61 -7.30
C PHE A 45 1.46 -18.99 -7.92
N PRO A 46 1.41 -19.30 -9.23
CA PRO A 46 2.50 -19.25 -10.24
C PRO A 46 2.57 -17.90 -10.98
N TYR A 47 1.99 -16.83 -10.46
CA TYR A 47 1.60 -15.63 -11.22
C TYR A 47 2.68 -14.53 -11.31
N GLY A 48 3.92 -14.81 -10.89
CA GLY A 48 5.06 -13.90 -11.13
C GLY A 48 5.07 -12.64 -10.28
N GLN A 49 4.54 -12.68 -9.05
CA GLN A 49 4.49 -11.57 -8.11
C GLN A 49 5.85 -10.89 -7.90
N ALA A 50 6.93 -11.67 -7.77
CA ALA A 50 8.26 -11.12 -7.53
C ALA A 50 8.74 -10.18 -8.66
N ASN A 51 8.38 -10.49 -9.92
CA ASN A 51 8.68 -9.62 -11.05
C ASN A 51 7.81 -8.36 -11.04
N GLN A 52 6.51 -8.50 -10.73
CA GLN A 52 5.60 -7.36 -10.58
C GLN A 52 6.09 -6.43 -9.46
N ALA A 53 6.43 -6.97 -8.27
CA ALA A 53 6.91 -6.20 -7.14
C ALA A 53 8.23 -5.46 -7.42
N ARG A 54 9.13 -6.05 -8.24
CA ARG A 54 10.34 -5.36 -8.69
C ARG A 54 10.00 -4.14 -9.54
N ARG A 55 9.16 -4.30 -10.57
CA ARG A 55 8.74 -3.21 -11.45
C ARG A 55 7.95 -2.13 -10.71
N VAL A 56 7.12 -2.51 -9.74
CA VAL A 56 6.45 -1.56 -8.83
C VAL A 56 7.46 -0.77 -8.03
N ALA A 57 8.47 -1.44 -7.46
CA ALA A 57 9.54 -0.80 -6.71
C ALA A 57 10.33 0.20 -7.59
N ASP A 58 10.61 -0.16 -8.84
CA ASP A 58 11.28 0.74 -9.81
C ASP A 58 10.46 2.00 -10.08
N VAL A 59 9.13 1.87 -10.24
CA VAL A 59 8.23 3.02 -10.42
C VAL A 59 8.21 3.90 -9.17
N LEU A 60 8.06 3.32 -7.98
CA LEU A 60 7.96 4.06 -6.73
C LEU A 60 9.27 4.78 -6.39
N SER A 61 10.42 4.12 -6.57
CA SER A 61 11.73 4.73 -6.30
C SER A 61 12.09 5.89 -7.24
N ALA A 62 11.37 6.06 -8.35
CA ALA A 62 11.54 7.18 -9.26
C ALA A 62 10.64 8.39 -8.91
N LEU A 63 9.83 8.30 -7.86
CA LEU A 63 9.02 9.41 -7.36
C LEU A 63 9.82 10.20 -6.31
N ASP A 64 9.82 11.52 -6.44
CA ASP A 64 10.50 12.40 -5.49
C ASP A 64 9.59 12.75 -4.31
N GLY A 65 10.06 12.59 -3.08
CA GLY A 65 9.36 12.93 -1.85
C GLY A 65 8.77 11.74 -1.11
N GLU A 66 7.92 12.01 -0.14
CA GLU A 66 7.29 11.00 0.70
C GLU A 66 6.22 10.21 -0.04
N ILE A 67 6.21 8.90 0.19
CA ILE A 67 5.31 7.96 -0.50
C ILE A 67 4.57 7.11 0.51
N ILE A 68 3.25 7.08 0.40
CA ILE A 68 2.37 6.16 1.11
C ILE A 68 1.92 5.09 0.10
N VAL A 69 2.06 3.81 0.45
CA VAL A 69 1.57 2.71 -0.36
C VAL A 69 0.54 1.92 0.42
N ALA A 70 -0.64 1.71 -0.15
CA ALA A 70 -1.69 0.90 0.45
C ALA A 70 -2.29 -0.08 -0.56
N GLY A 71 -2.72 -1.25 -0.10
CA GLY A 71 -3.43 -2.21 -0.93
C GLY A 71 -3.22 -3.66 -0.54
N ASP A 72 -3.69 -4.54 -1.42
CA ASP A 72 -3.51 -5.98 -1.30
C ASP A 72 -2.15 -6.38 -1.92
N PHE A 73 -1.24 -6.78 -1.05
CA PHE A 73 0.08 -7.26 -1.45
C PHE A 73 0.08 -8.75 -1.79
N ASN A 74 -1.00 -9.47 -1.51
CA ASN A 74 -1.07 -10.93 -1.63
C ASN A 74 0.19 -11.62 -1.03
N MET A 75 0.73 -11.02 0.02
CA MET A 75 1.98 -11.42 0.66
C MET A 75 1.97 -11.01 2.14
N VAL A 76 2.45 -11.89 2.97
CA VAL A 76 2.64 -11.63 4.41
C VAL A 76 3.69 -10.54 4.67
N PRO A 77 3.65 -9.82 5.81
CA PRO A 77 4.51 -8.67 6.09
C PRO A 77 6.01 -8.92 5.95
N TRP A 78 6.46 -10.12 6.28
CA TRP A 78 7.87 -10.54 6.18
C TRP A 78 8.26 -11.08 4.80
N GLY A 79 7.34 -11.04 3.83
CA GLY A 79 7.56 -11.56 2.48
C GLY A 79 8.46 -10.66 1.63
N GLY A 80 9.15 -11.26 0.66
CA GLY A 80 10.14 -10.57 -0.17
C GLY A 80 9.56 -9.42 -0.99
N SER A 81 8.30 -9.52 -1.45
CA SER A 81 7.64 -8.45 -2.21
C SER A 81 7.33 -7.24 -1.34
N VAL A 82 6.84 -7.45 -0.12
CA VAL A 82 6.60 -6.37 0.86
C VAL A 82 7.91 -5.67 1.20
N SER A 83 8.94 -6.43 1.61
CA SER A 83 10.27 -5.88 1.93
C SER A 83 10.89 -5.09 0.79
N ARG A 84 10.70 -5.51 -0.45
CA ARG A 84 11.20 -4.81 -1.63
C ARG A 84 10.54 -3.45 -1.80
N ILE A 85 9.22 -3.39 -1.74
CA ILE A 85 8.44 -2.16 -1.92
C ILE A 85 8.70 -1.20 -0.75
N THR A 86 8.75 -1.70 0.49
CA THR A 86 9.10 -0.91 1.68
C THR A 86 10.45 -0.21 1.53
N ARG A 87 11.47 -0.94 1.04
CA ARG A 87 12.80 -0.34 0.80
C ARG A 87 12.78 0.68 -0.35
N ALA A 88 12.00 0.44 -1.39
CA ALA A 88 11.93 1.35 -2.55
C ALA A 88 11.41 2.74 -2.18
N ILE A 89 10.56 2.82 -1.16
CA ILE A 89 10.02 4.10 -0.63
C ILE A 89 10.78 4.61 0.60
N ALA A 90 11.93 4.01 0.95
CA ALA A 90 12.64 4.28 2.22
C ALA A 90 11.68 4.27 3.43
N GLY A 91 10.75 3.31 3.46
CA GLY A 91 9.60 3.33 4.36
C GLY A 91 9.61 2.25 5.43
N GLN A 92 8.47 2.12 6.07
CA GLN A 92 8.17 1.14 7.11
C GLN A 92 6.71 0.67 7.02
N MET A 93 6.37 -0.44 7.66
CA MET A 93 4.98 -0.82 7.90
C MET A 93 4.31 0.21 8.80
N ALA A 94 3.05 0.54 8.52
CA ALA A 94 2.28 1.50 9.33
C ALA A 94 2.02 1.05 10.77
N GLY A 95 2.12 -0.24 11.05
CA GLY A 95 1.88 -0.81 12.38
C GLY A 95 1.94 -2.33 12.36
N PRO A 96 1.47 -2.97 13.43
CA PRO A 96 1.38 -4.43 13.46
C PRO A 96 0.46 -4.94 12.35
N ALA A 97 0.79 -6.12 11.84
CA ALA A 97 -0.02 -6.77 10.83
C ALA A 97 -1.41 -7.11 11.38
N VAL A 98 -2.43 -6.83 10.59
CA VAL A 98 -3.81 -7.20 10.90
C VAL A 98 -4.29 -8.29 9.95
N ASN A 99 -5.05 -9.25 10.47
CA ASN A 99 -5.59 -10.33 9.65
C ASN A 99 -6.73 -9.79 8.79
N SER A 100 -6.46 -9.60 7.52
CA SER A 100 -7.41 -9.03 6.57
C SER A 100 -8.05 -10.07 5.63
N PHE A 101 -7.45 -11.26 5.49
CA PHE A 101 -7.94 -12.33 4.59
C PHE A 101 -7.62 -13.74 5.13
N PRO A 102 -8.47 -14.79 4.89
CA PRO A 102 -9.87 -14.69 4.50
C PRO A 102 -10.71 -14.24 5.69
N ALA A 103 -11.63 -13.35 5.41
CA ALA A 103 -12.50 -12.79 6.44
C ALA A 103 -13.43 -13.80 7.09
N PHE A 104 -13.77 -14.88 6.39
CA PHE A 104 -14.74 -15.92 6.80
C PHE A 104 -14.09 -17.24 7.23
N GLN A 105 -12.77 -17.37 7.15
CA GLN A 105 -12.04 -18.57 7.57
C GLN A 105 -11.05 -18.24 8.69
N PRO A 106 -11.51 -18.14 9.95
CA PRO A 106 -10.68 -17.69 11.06
C PRO A 106 -9.52 -18.63 11.41
N LEU A 107 -9.53 -19.87 10.91
CA LEU A 107 -8.50 -20.87 11.22
C LEU A 107 -7.16 -20.61 10.52
N ILE A 108 -7.16 -19.88 9.39
CA ILE A 108 -5.93 -19.51 8.65
C ILE A 108 -6.05 -18.05 8.24
N PRO A 109 -6.02 -17.12 9.22
CA PRO A 109 -6.07 -15.70 8.90
C PRO A 109 -4.75 -15.25 8.26
N LEU A 110 -4.85 -14.52 7.15
CA LEU A 110 -3.69 -13.96 6.47
C LEU A 110 -3.70 -12.44 6.57
N SER A 111 -2.53 -11.88 6.81
CA SER A 111 -2.28 -10.44 6.76
C SER A 111 -1.62 -10.14 5.42
N ILE A 112 -2.41 -9.79 4.41
CA ILE A 112 -1.94 -9.55 3.05
C ILE A 112 -2.27 -8.16 2.52
N ASP A 113 -3.13 -7.42 3.23
CA ASP A 113 -3.42 -6.01 2.99
C ASP A 113 -2.55 -5.15 3.92
N HIS A 114 -1.75 -4.27 3.34
CA HIS A 114 -0.77 -3.48 4.08
C HIS A 114 -0.85 -2.00 3.73
N VAL A 115 -0.43 -1.20 4.70
CA VAL A 115 -0.11 0.21 4.51
C VAL A 115 1.36 0.42 4.85
N LEU A 116 2.10 0.98 3.92
CA LEU A 116 3.51 1.37 4.09
C LEU A 116 3.57 2.89 4.14
N LEU A 117 4.34 3.40 5.08
CA LEU A 117 4.53 4.82 5.34
C LEU A 117 6.01 5.19 5.23
N PRO A 118 6.36 6.46 5.03
CA PRO A 118 7.72 6.95 5.19
C PRO A 118 8.31 6.56 6.55
N SER A 119 9.62 6.35 6.61
CA SER A 119 10.31 6.01 7.86
C SER A 119 10.15 7.10 8.90
N GLY A 120 9.95 6.72 10.16
CA GLY A 120 9.73 7.65 11.26
C GLY A 120 8.26 8.01 11.50
N ALA A 121 7.36 7.75 10.58
CA ALA A 121 5.94 7.97 10.77
C ALA A 121 5.41 7.15 11.97
N ARG A 122 4.54 7.76 12.77
CA ARG A 122 3.81 7.06 13.84
C ARG A 122 2.40 6.77 13.38
N ALA A 123 1.94 5.53 13.57
CA ALA A 123 0.64 5.13 13.07
C ALA A 123 -0.05 4.11 13.96
N SER A 124 -1.37 4.01 13.78
CA SER A 124 -2.21 2.91 14.28
C SER A 124 -2.95 2.27 13.11
N VAL A 125 -3.11 0.95 13.18
CA VAL A 125 -3.79 0.14 12.16
C VAL A 125 -4.92 -0.64 12.82
N GLU A 126 -6.08 -0.63 12.20
CA GLU A 126 -7.24 -1.41 12.65
C GLU A 126 -8.00 -1.97 11.44
N THR A 127 -8.70 -3.08 11.64
CA THR A 127 -9.59 -3.65 10.61
C THR A 127 -10.92 -2.93 10.59
N ARG A 128 -11.56 -2.93 9.42
CA ARG A 128 -12.91 -2.43 9.17
C ARG A 128 -13.82 -3.55 8.64
N PRO A 129 -15.14 -3.44 8.78
CA PRO A 129 -16.08 -4.43 8.28
C PRO A 129 -15.88 -4.77 6.81
N LEU A 130 -16.32 -5.97 6.42
CA LEU A 130 -16.22 -6.51 5.05
C LEU A 130 -16.91 -5.65 3.99
N LEU A 131 -18.04 -5.02 4.30
CA LEU A 131 -18.86 -4.21 3.39
C LEU A 131 -19.11 -4.87 2.02
N GLY A 132 -19.26 -6.20 1.99
CA GLY A 132 -19.46 -6.97 0.77
C GLY A 132 -18.19 -7.50 0.09
N SER A 133 -17.02 -7.23 0.65
CA SER A 133 -15.73 -7.80 0.23
C SER A 133 -15.47 -9.13 0.93
N ASP A 134 -14.56 -9.94 0.39
CA ASP A 134 -13.94 -11.09 1.04
C ASP A 134 -12.72 -10.71 1.89
N HIS A 135 -12.31 -9.43 1.86
CA HIS A 135 -11.30 -8.85 2.73
C HIS A 135 -11.93 -7.90 3.75
N TYR A 136 -11.38 -7.86 4.97
CA TYR A 136 -11.61 -6.76 5.89
C TYR A 136 -10.89 -5.50 5.39
N GLY A 137 -11.55 -4.35 5.50
CA GLY A 137 -10.88 -3.08 5.26
C GLY A 137 -9.73 -2.85 6.25
N VAL A 138 -8.69 -2.16 5.84
CA VAL A 138 -7.58 -1.73 6.71
C VAL A 138 -7.63 -0.21 6.82
N LEU A 139 -7.87 0.29 8.04
CA LEU A 139 -7.80 1.72 8.34
C LEU A 139 -6.50 2.04 9.06
N THR A 140 -5.78 3.01 8.53
CA THR A 140 -4.54 3.52 9.14
C THR A 140 -4.70 4.99 9.47
N ARG A 141 -4.39 5.36 10.72
CA ARG A 141 -4.21 6.76 11.14
C ARG A 141 -2.73 6.98 11.40
N PHE A 142 -2.17 8.05 10.89
CA PHE A 142 -0.73 8.31 11.01
C PHE A 142 -0.40 9.79 11.12
N VAL A 143 0.81 10.06 11.62
CA VAL A 143 1.46 11.37 11.62
C VAL A 143 2.83 11.17 10.99
N LEU A 144 3.11 11.96 9.96
CA LEU A 144 4.44 12.00 9.34
C LEU A 144 5.39 12.77 10.23
N SER A 145 6.67 12.38 10.23
CA SER A 145 7.72 13.08 10.96
C SER A 145 8.47 13.96 9.95
N HIS A 146 8.32 15.25 10.10
CA HIS A 146 9.08 16.25 9.34
C HIS A 146 10.43 16.52 10.00
#